data_9a9c074007af436a61466063f68fa0e1
#
_entry.id   9a9c074007af436a61466063f68fa0e1
#
_cell.length_a   1.000
_cell.length_b   1.000
_cell.length_c   1.000
_cell.angle_alpha   90.00
_cell.angle_beta   90.00
_cell.angle_gamma   90.00
#
_symmetry.space_group_name_H-M   'P 1'
#
loop_
_entity.id
_entity.type
_entity.pdbx_description
1 polymer ?
#
loop_
_entity_poly.entity_id
_entity_poly.type
_entity_poly.pdbx_seq_one_letter_code
_entity_poly.pdbx_strand_id
1 'polypeptide(L)'
;MARLIESNIASDDEDARRIGNLLLSAGVFHHVQRAHDFKNEYLFYRFSSDEDHGSVETGPEAAQIVTDAMRSDGIQFQFQVSYKSVSHSANGIKLVYQQDNLEQSLEGDALLIAIGRKPNVGGLGLEAAGVDYDSRQGVAVNDRLQTTNPNIYAVGDVATRFQFTHVSDFMARIALRNALAFGRDKFSSLLIPWATYTDPEVAHVGLYEKDLKERSIEYATYSRRFDDVDRSIVDGDTIGFVKIHVKRGSGQILGATIVGTHAGDMISEITLAIQSGTGLGSLAGVIHPYPTAAEAIRQCGDAYNSSRLTPTIKKVLYRLMAFQR
;
A
#
# COMPACT_ATOMS: atom_id res chain seq x y z
N MET A 1 22.20 8.38 9.00
CA MET A 1 20.83 8.24 9.48
C MET A 1 20.64 6.94 10.26
N ALA A 2 21.04 5.78 9.78
CA ALA A 2 21.01 4.52 10.53
C ALA A 2 21.77 4.62 11.88
N ARG A 3 22.97 5.18 11.92
CA ARG A 3 23.72 5.41 13.19
C ARG A 3 23.01 6.32 14.20
N LEU A 4 22.17 7.25 13.73
CA LEU A 4 21.38 8.11 14.63
C LEU A 4 20.23 7.32 15.29
N ILE A 5 19.67 6.36 14.56
CA ILE A 5 18.63 5.46 15.07
C ILE A 5 19.22 4.50 16.11
N GLU A 6 20.41 3.93 15.85
CA GLU A 6 21.12 3.04 16.78
C GLU A 6 21.47 3.73 18.09
N SER A 7 22.03 4.94 18.04
CA SER A 7 22.40 5.72 19.25
C SER A 7 21.19 6.14 20.09
N ASN A 8 20.02 6.31 19.45
CA ASN A 8 18.82 6.79 20.12
C ASN A 8 17.94 5.68 20.70
N ILE A 9 17.98 4.46 20.15
CA ILE A 9 17.26 3.32 20.70
C ILE A 9 17.99 2.75 21.95
N ALA A 10 19.31 2.83 21.98
CA ALA A 10 20.13 2.38 23.10
C ALA A 10 20.23 3.40 24.26
N SER A 11 19.71 4.61 24.11
CA SER A 11 19.75 5.62 25.16
C SER A 11 18.56 5.47 26.12
N ASP A 12 18.79 5.70 27.43
CA ASP A 12 17.72 5.80 28.42
C ASP A 12 16.93 7.12 28.33
N ASP A 13 17.24 7.94 27.32
CA ASP A 13 16.62 9.21 27.06
C ASP A 13 15.26 9.01 26.35
N GLU A 14 14.20 9.47 26.99
CA GLU A 14 12.81 9.37 26.53
C GLU A 14 12.59 10.14 25.21
N ASP A 15 13.32 11.23 24.98
CA ASP A 15 13.28 12.02 23.75
C ASP A 15 13.96 11.30 22.59
N ALA A 16 15.01 10.54 22.84
CA ALA A 16 15.67 9.73 21.83
C ALA A 16 14.79 8.55 21.38
N ARG A 17 14.05 7.91 22.31
CA ARG A 17 13.01 6.92 21.98
C ARG A 17 11.88 7.53 21.16
N ARG A 18 11.49 8.77 21.48
CA ARG A 18 10.45 9.53 20.79
C ARG A 18 10.87 9.89 19.36
N ILE A 19 12.11 10.28 19.14
CA ILE A 19 12.68 10.56 17.79
C ILE A 19 12.81 9.27 16.99
N GLY A 20 13.24 8.16 17.59
CA GLY A 20 13.26 6.84 16.96
C GLY A 20 11.86 6.42 16.48
N ASN A 21 10.86 6.53 17.34
CA ASN A 21 9.46 6.25 17.01
C ASN A 21 8.89 7.20 15.93
N LEU A 22 9.31 8.45 15.89
CA LEU A 22 8.90 9.44 14.89
C LEU A 22 9.49 9.11 13.50
N LEU A 23 10.73 8.68 13.45
CA LEU A 23 11.40 8.27 12.20
C LEU A 23 10.82 6.95 11.66
N LEU A 24 10.43 6.03 12.53
CA LEU A 24 9.73 4.79 12.17
C LEU A 24 8.31 5.07 11.65
N SER A 25 7.61 6.05 12.22
CA SER A 25 6.27 6.44 11.78
C SER A 25 6.27 7.19 10.44
N ALA A 26 7.38 7.76 10.02
CA ALA A 26 7.51 8.52 8.77
C ALA A 26 7.71 7.64 7.51
N GLY A 27 7.65 6.31 7.63
CA GLY A 27 7.74 5.41 6.47
C GLY A 27 9.11 5.39 5.80
N VAL A 28 10.19 5.62 6.53
CA VAL A 28 11.56 5.64 5.99
C VAL A 28 12.08 4.20 5.80
N PHE A 29 11.36 3.40 5.01
CA PHE A 29 11.74 2.02 4.68
C PHE A 29 12.80 1.91 3.57
N HIS A 30 13.19 3.03 2.92
CA HIS A 30 14.19 3.02 1.85
C HIS A 30 15.62 2.66 2.28
N HIS A 31 15.89 2.48 3.58
CA HIS A 31 17.24 2.25 4.06
C HIS A 31 17.52 0.85 4.61
N VAL A 32 16.56 -0.04 4.65
CA VAL A 32 16.78 -1.44 5.03
C VAL A 32 17.58 -2.20 3.97
N GLN A 33 17.52 -1.79 2.71
CA GLN A 33 18.30 -2.36 1.61
C GLN A 33 19.85 -2.18 1.74
N ARG A 34 20.33 -1.27 2.60
CA ARG A 34 21.76 -1.06 2.83
C ARG A 34 22.30 -1.67 4.13
N ALA A 35 21.53 -2.49 4.79
CA ALA A 35 21.94 -3.18 6.00
C ALA A 35 22.90 -4.38 5.75
N HIS A 36 23.59 -4.40 4.63
CA HIS A 36 24.63 -5.42 4.35
C HIS A 36 25.82 -5.43 5.32
N ASP A 37 25.90 -4.43 6.21
CA ASP A 37 26.99 -4.32 7.18
C ASP A 37 26.65 -4.90 8.58
N PHE A 38 25.41 -5.35 8.82
CA PHE A 38 25.00 -5.92 10.09
C PHE A 38 25.05 -7.45 10.05
N LYS A 39 25.81 -8.05 10.95
CA LYS A 39 26.13 -9.49 10.88
C LYS A 39 25.01 -10.45 11.28
N ASN A 40 23.94 -9.99 11.99
CA ASN A 40 22.82 -10.84 12.43
C ASN A 40 21.55 -10.02 12.59
N GLU A 41 20.94 -9.57 11.50
CA GLU A 41 19.71 -8.79 11.57
C GLU A 41 18.45 -9.65 11.44
N TYR A 42 17.51 -9.43 12.36
CA TYR A 42 16.17 -9.98 12.28
C TYR A 42 15.17 -8.84 12.08
N LEU A 43 14.53 -8.80 10.93
CA LEU A 43 13.47 -7.85 10.62
C LEU A 43 12.12 -8.51 10.88
N PHE A 44 11.35 -7.97 11.83
CA PHE A 44 10.00 -8.45 12.09
C PHE A 44 8.99 -7.62 11.29
N TYR A 45 8.48 -8.16 10.21
CA TYR A 45 7.35 -7.60 9.47
C TYR A 45 6.06 -8.28 9.92
N ARG A 46 5.10 -7.48 10.35
CA ARG A 46 3.73 -7.94 10.44
C ARG A 46 3.02 -7.63 9.13
N PHE A 47 2.96 -8.57 8.23
CA PHE A 47 1.93 -8.61 7.21
C PHE A 47 0.68 -9.16 7.88
N SER A 48 -0.21 -8.32 8.38
CA SER A 48 -1.45 -8.80 8.96
C SER A 48 -2.47 -9.01 7.87
N SER A 49 -2.97 -10.23 7.78
CA SER A 49 -4.20 -10.56 7.05
C SER A 49 -5.47 -10.28 7.87
N ASP A 50 -5.32 -9.74 9.09
CA ASP A 50 -6.43 -9.54 10.02
C ASP A 50 -6.98 -8.12 9.95
N GLU A 51 -8.30 -8.05 9.88
CA GLU A 51 -9.15 -6.90 9.55
C GLU A 51 -9.07 -5.72 10.54
N ASP A 52 -8.36 -5.81 11.67
CA ASP A 52 -8.60 -4.93 12.82
C ASP A 52 -7.60 -3.79 13.03
N HIS A 53 -6.51 -3.66 12.25
CA HIS A 53 -5.47 -2.68 12.57
C HIS A 53 -4.92 -1.92 11.37
N GLY A 54 -5.74 -1.36 10.49
CA GLY A 54 -5.31 -0.33 9.52
C GLY A 54 -4.11 -0.70 8.63
N SER A 55 -3.73 -1.97 8.58
CA SER A 55 -2.70 -2.48 7.68
C SER A 55 -3.31 -2.56 6.29
N VAL A 56 -2.66 -1.90 5.36
CA VAL A 56 -2.98 -2.00 3.95
C VAL A 56 -2.85 -3.47 3.56
N GLU A 57 -3.97 -4.10 3.21
CA GLU A 57 -3.97 -5.50 2.76
C GLU A 57 -3.27 -5.58 1.40
N THR A 58 -2.02 -6.01 1.39
CA THR A 58 -1.42 -6.54 0.16
C THR A 58 -2.13 -7.85 -0.17
N GLY A 59 -2.65 -8.01 -1.38
CA GLY A 59 -3.23 -9.29 -1.78
C GLY A 59 -2.21 -10.44 -1.58
N PRO A 60 -2.65 -11.67 -1.30
CA PRO A 60 -1.76 -12.77 -0.92
C PRO A 60 -0.64 -13.06 -1.94
N GLU A 61 -0.90 -12.87 -3.23
CA GLU A 61 0.11 -13.04 -4.28
C GLU A 61 1.22 -11.98 -4.20
N ALA A 62 0.87 -10.71 -3.96
CA ALA A 62 1.84 -9.64 -3.78
C ALA A 62 2.69 -9.85 -2.52
N ALA A 63 2.05 -10.23 -1.41
CA ALA A 63 2.74 -10.53 -0.16
C ALA A 63 3.74 -11.70 -0.32
N GLN A 64 3.35 -12.75 -1.07
CA GLN A 64 4.22 -13.89 -1.33
C GLN A 64 5.46 -13.48 -2.14
N ILE A 65 5.29 -12.70 -3.21
CA ILE A 65 6.41 -12.23 -4.04
C ILE A 65 7.41 -11.43 -3.22
N VAL A 66 6.94 -10.47 -2.42
CA VAL A 66 7.81 -9.66 -1.55
C VAL A 66 8.51 -10.54 -0.52
N THR A 67 7.78 -11.46 0.12
CA THR A 67 8.36 -12.37 1.10
C THR A 67 9.46 -13.25 0.49
N ASP A 68 9.24 -13.76 -0.72
CA ASP A 68 10.21 -14.62 -1.41
C ASP A 68 11.43 -13.82 -1.87
N ALA A 69 11.27 -12.59 -2.36
CA ALA A 69 12.37 -11.69 -2.66
C ALA A 69 13.22 -11.40 -1.40
N MET A 70 12.59 -11.01 -0.30
CA MET A 70 13.28 -10.76 0.96
C MET A 70 13.99 -12.02 1.52
N ARG A 71 13.39 -13.20 1.34
CA ARG A 71 14.05 -14.46 1.74
C ARG A 71 15.29 -14.74 0.90
N SER A 72 15.28 -14.40 -0.39
CA SER A 72 16.46 -14.54 -1.24
C SER A 72 17.61 -13.64 -0.80
N ASP A 73 17.29 -12.51 -0.14
CA ASP A 73 18.26 -11.61 0.47
C ASP A 73 18.71 -12.07 1.88
N GLY A 74 18.23 -13.23 2.34
CA GLY A 74 18.63 -13.82 3.61
C GLY A 74 17.75 -13.44 4.79
N ILE A 75 16.65 -12.70 4.59
CA ILE A 75 15.73 -12.32 5.67
C ILE A 75 14.91 -13.53 6.12
N GLN A 76 14.85 -13.76 7.43
CA GLN A 76 14.04 -14.80 8.04
C GLN A 76 12.71 -14.26 8.55
N PHE A 77 11.62 -14.94 8.22
CA PHE A 77 10.28 -14.57 8.66
C PHE A 77 9.75 -15.57 9.69
N GLN A 78 9.23 -15.03 10.79
CA GLN A 78 8.47 -15.79 11.77
C GLN A 78 7.03 -15.28 11.76
N PHE A 79 6.10 -16.10 11.25
CA PHE A 79 4.69 -15.76 11.17
C PHE A 79 3.90 -16.32 12.35
N GLN A 80 2.75 -15.70 12.66
CA GLN A 80 1.82 -16.15 13.70
C GLN A 80 2.46 -16.24 15.09
N VAL A 81 3.32 -15.29 15.41
CA VAL A 81 4.01 -15.21 16.70
C VAL A 81 3.29 -14.28 17.69
N SER A 82 3.33 -14.64 18.97
CA SER A 82 2.92 -13.79 20.09
C SER A 82 4.14 -13.33 20.87
N TYR A 83 4.41 -12.04 20.91
CA TYR A 83 5.55 -11.49 21.66
C TYR A 83 5.33 -11.61 23.16
N LYS A 84 6.37 -12.01 23.90
CA LYS A 84 6.35 -12.16 25.37
C LYS A 84 7.17 -11.09 26.07
N SER A 85 8.43 -10.95 25.70
CA SER A 85 9.34 -9.98 26.34
C SER A 85 10.49 -9.59 25.43
N VAL A 86 11.03 -8.41 25.70
CA VAL A 86 12.28 -7.92 25.15
C VAL A 86 13.19 -7.58 26.32
N SER A 87 14.44 -8.00 26.28
CA SER A 87 15.43 -7.73 27.34
C SER A 87 16.83 -7.57 26.75
N HIS A 88 17.72 -6.94 27.50
CA HIS A 88 19.14 -6.95 27.17
C HIS A 88 19.74 -8.34 27.47
N SER A 89 20.64 -8.80 26.60
CA SER A 89 21.48 -9.99 26.81
C SER A 89 22.96 -9.61 26.75
N ALA A 90 23.84 -10.55 27.04
CA ALA A 90 25.27 -10.33 26.91
C ALA A 90 25.71 -10.02 25.47
N ASN A 91 24.93 -10.44 24.48
CA ASN A 91 25.21 -10.34 23.04
C ASN A 91 24.34 -9.29 22.32
N GLY A 92 23.57 -8.47 23.05
CA GLY A 92 22.67 -7.49 22.46
C GLY A 92 21.26 -7.52 23.01
N ILE A 93 20.26 -7.64 22.15
CA ILE A 93 18.83 -7.64 22.50
C ILE A 93 18.27 -9.04 22.32
N LYS A 94 17.60 -9.55 23.35
CA LYS A 94 16.89 -10.83 23.32
C LYS A 94 15.39 -10.59 23.24
N LEU A 95 14.75 -11.12 22.20
CA LEU A 95 13.31 -11.16 22.03
C LEU A 95 12.80 -12.57 22.35
N VAL A 96 11.81 -12.69 23.22
CA VAL A 96 11.11 -13.95 23.52
C VAL A 96 9.71 -13.87 22.91
N TYR A 97 9.33 -14.91 22.19
CA TYR A 97 8.02 -15.04 21.54
C TYR A 97 7.49 -16.46 21.64
N GLN A 98 6.20 -16.62 21.40
CA GLN A 98 5.52 -17.91 21.32
C GLN A 98 5.05 -18.15 19.90
N GLN A 99 5.34 -19.36 19.38
CA GLN A 99 4.85 -19.87 18.10
C GLN A 99 4.41 -21.31 18.32
N ASP A 100 3.23 -21.69 17.85
CA ASP A 100 2.65 -23.03 18.00
C ASP A 100 2.64 -23.53 19.46
N ASN A 101 2.36 -22.64 20.42
CA ASN A 101 2.41 -22.88 21.86
C ASN A 101 3.81 -23.18 22.44
N LEU A 102 4.87 -23.06 21.65
CA LEU A 102 6.25 -23.20 22.08
C LEU A 102 6.90 -21.84 22.28
N GLU A 103 7.58 -21.64 23.41
CA GLU A 103 8.37 -20.46 23.65
C GLU A 103 9.70 -20.57 22.91
N GLN A 104 10.05 -19.51 22.19
CA GLN A 104 11.27 -19.37 21.42
C GLN A 104 11.93 -18.03 21.71
N SER A 105 13.20 -17.89 21.39
CA SER A 105 13.90 -16.62 21.53
C SER A 105 14.83 -16.36 20.34
N LEU A 106 15.00 -15.08 20.04
CA LEU A 106 15.97 -14.58 19.08
C LEU A 106 16.87 -13.55 19.77
N GLU A 107 18.13 -13.51 19.37
CA GLU A 107 19.09 -12.48 19.80
C GLU A 107 19.57 -11.71 18.57
N GLY A 108 19.74 -10.40 18.72
CA GLY A 108 20.20 -9.52 17.66
C GLY A 108 20.85 -8.27 18.22
N ASP A 109 21.57 -7.56 17.36
CA ASP A 109 22.31 -6.36 17.75
C ASP A 109 21.39 -5.14 17.87
N ALA A 110 20.29 -5.13 17.11
CA ALA A 110 19.30 -4.05 17.09
C ALA A 110 17.87 -4.60 16.98
N LEU A 111 16.90 -3.83 17.47
CA LEU A 111 15.47 -4.15 17.36
C LEU A 111 14.73 -2.99 16.72
N LEU A 112 14.09 -3.25 15.58
CA LEU A 112 13.16 -2.32 14.94
C LEU A 112 11.72 -2.66 15.35
N ILE A 113 11.04 -1.71 16.00
CA ILE A 113 9.63 -1.87 16.40
C ILE A 113 8.75 -1.17 15.36
N ALA A 114 8.09 -1.96 14.49
CA ALA A 114 7.25 -1.47 13.39
C ALA A 114 5.83 -2.09 13.44
N ILE A 115 5.24 -2.17 14.65
CA ILE A 115 3.98 -2.88 14.93
C ILE A 115 2.72 -2.03 14.77
N GLY A 116 2.81 -0.89 14.09
CA GLY A 116 1.69 0.01 13.81
C GLY A 116 1.87 1.40 14.40
N ARG A 117 0.86 2.23 14.25
CA ARG A 117 0.83 3.63 14.67
C ARG A 117 -0.35 3.88 15.60
N LYS A 118 -0.16 4.77 16.55
CA LYS A 118 -1.21 5.27 17.44
C LYS A 118 -1.46 6.75 17.15
N PRO A 119 -2.72 7.18 17.00
CA PRO A 119 -3.01 8.61 16.83
C PRO A 119 -2.58 9.40 18.04
N ASN A 120 -1.93 10.54 17.81
CA ASN A 120 -1.45 11.40 18.89
C ASN A 120 -2.55 12.39 19.31
N VAL A 121 -3.41 11.96 20.22
CA VAL A 121 -4.55 12.74 20.74
C VAL A 121 -4.31 13.33 22.12
N GLY A 122 -3.21 12.94 22.79
CA GLY A 122 -2.88 13.42 24.14
C GLY A 122 -2.39 14.87 24.14
N GLY A 123 -2.81 15.65 25.15
CA GLY A 123 -2.33 17.01 25.36
C GLY A 123 -2.86 18.07 24.40
N LEU A 124 -3.84 17.74 23.57
CA LEU A 124 -4.45 18.68 22.61
C LEU A 124 -5.62 19.48 23.19
N GLY A 125 -6.05 19.21 24.45
CA GLY A 125 -7.19 19.89 25.07
C GLY A 125 -8.53 19.57 24.38
N LEU A 126 -8.68 18.38 23.79
CA LEU A 126 -9.84 18.00 23.01
C LEU A 126 -11.13 18.02 23.82
N GLU A 127 -11.09 17.58 25.07
CA GLU A 127 -12.22 17.62 26.00
C GLU A 127 -12.69 19.07 26.27
N ALA A 128 -11.76 19.99 26.51
CA ALA A 128 -12.07 21.40 26.73
C ALA A 128 -12.64 22.06 25.47
N ALA A 129 -12.30 21.55 24.29
CA ALA A 129 -12.79 22.00 23.00
C ALA A 129 -14.12 21.34 22.60
N GLY A 130 -14.65 20.38 23.38
CA GLY A 130 -15.86 19.63 23.05
C GLY A 130 -15.68 18.70 21.84
N VAL A 131 -14.48 18.12 21.71
CA VAL A 131 -14.12 17.22 20.60
C VAL A 131 -14.01 15.78 21.11
N ASP A 132 -14.84 14.90 20.55
CA ASP A 132 -14.80 13.48 20.85
C ASP A 132 -13.62 12.80 20.16
N TYR A 133 -12.96 11.91 20.88
CA TYR A 133 -11.86 11.11 20.37
C TYR A 133 -11.73 9.77 21.10
N ASP A 134 -11.05 8.84 20.48
CA ASP A 134 -10.63 7.58 21.07
C ASP A 134 -9.09 7.48 21.01
N SER A 135 -8.48 6.92 22.04
CA SER A 135 -7.01 6.83 22.13
C SER A 135 -6.38 5.92 21.10
N ARG A 136 -7.15 5.04 20.45
CA ARG A 136 -6.69 4.11 19.40
C ARG A 136 -7.19 4.50 18.01
N GLN A 137 -8.41 5.03 17.91
CA GLN A 137 -9.04 5.39 16.62
C GLN A 137 -8.80 6.85 16.23
N GLY A 138 -8.42 7.71 17.19
CA GLY A 138 -8.18 9.13 16.94
C GLY A 138 -9.40 10.01 17.15
N VAL A 139 -9.38 11.19 16.53
CA VAL A 139 -10.45 12.17 16.63
C VAL A 139 -11.63 11.76 15.77
N ALA A 140 -12.82 11.74 16.35
CA ALA A 140 -14.06 11.45 15.65
C ALA A 140 -14.41 12.58 14.67
N VAL A 141 -14.53 12.25 13.39
CA VAL A 141 -14.92 13.18 12.33
C VAL A 141 -16.06 12.62 11.48
N ASN A 142 -16.89 13.52 10.95
CA ASN A 142 -17.86 13.16 9.93
C ASN A 142 -17.19 13.09 8.54
N ASP A 143 -17.97 12.72 7.52
CA ASP A 143 -17.48 12.60 6.15
C ASP A 143 -16.97 13.94 5.53
N ARG A 144 -17.24 15.07 6.18
CA ARG A 144 -16.72 16.40 5.82
C ARG A 144 -15.51 16.82 6.64
N LEU A 145 -14.97 15.92 7.46
CA LEU A 145 -13.84 16.12 8.34
C LEU A 145 -14.09 17.08 9.51
N GLN A 146 -15.37 17.40 9.82
CA GLN A 146 -15.75 18.14 11.00
C GLN A 146 -15.76 17.19 12.20
N THR A 147 -15.25 17.67 13.33
CA THR A 147 -15.33 16.97 14.62
C THR A 147 -16.74 17.12 15.23
N THR A 148 -16.95 16.64 16.44
CA THR A 148 -18.18 16.89 17.20
C THR A 148 -18.37 18.37 17.53
N ASN A 149 -17.29 19.15 17.60
CA ASN A 149 -17.37 20.60 17.58
C ASN A 149 -17.37 21.09 16.12
N PRO A 150 -18.47 21.67 15.58
CA PRO A 150 -18.60 22.02 14.17
C PRO A 150 -17.63 23.11 13.69
N ASN A 151 -16.95 23.80 14.60
CA ASN A 151 -15.94 24.81 14.29
C ASN A 151 -14.52 24.22 14.18
N ILE A 152 -14.38 22.93 14.46
CA ILE A 152 -13.07 22.25 14.49
C ILE A 152 -13.09 21.12 13.46
N TYR A 153 -12.05 21.08 12.65
CA TYR A 153 -11.79 20.02 11.67
C TYR A 153 -10.55 19.23 12.12
N ALA A 154 -10.55 17.92 11.87
CA ALA A 154 -9.36 17.09 12.07
C ALA A 154 -9.00 16.36 10.78
N VAL A 155 -7.69 16.31 10.47
CA VAL A 155 -7.16 15.74 9.23
C VAL A 155 -5.89 14.94 9.49
N GLY A 156 -5.60 13.99 8.61
CA GLY A 156 -4.40 13.16 8.67
C GLY A 156 -4.52 12.03 9.68
N ASP A 157 -3.39 11.51 10.12
CA ASP A 157 -3.22 10.31 10.93
C ASP A 157 -4.03 10.32 12.24
N VAL A 158 -4.37 11.52 12.73
CA VAL A 158 -5.18 11.70 13.94
C VAL A 158 -6.66 11.42 13.74
N ALA A 159 -7.14 11.40 12.49
CA ALA A 159 -8.58 11.33 12.16
C ALA A 159 -8.93 10.26 11.12
N THR A 160 -7.98 9.45 10.66
CA THR A 160 -8.21 8.41 9.66
C THR A 160 -7.34 7.18 9.87
N ARG A 161 -7.86 6.03 9.45
CA ARG A 161 -7.06 4.79 9.34
C ARG A 161 -6.07 4.80 8.18
N PHE A 162 -6.27 5.65 7.18
CA PHE A 162 -5.36 5.80 6.04
C PHE A 162 -4.21 6.75 6.40
N GLN A 163 -3.21 6.22 7.09
CA GLN A 163 -2.09 6.98 7.65
C GLN A 163 -1.01 7.23 6.59
N PHE A 164 -1.39 7.93 5.51
CA PHE A 164 -0.50 8.31 4.40
C PHE A 164 -0.41 9.82 4.28
N THR A 165 0.79 10.33 4.00
CA THR A 165 1.03 11.77 3.84
C THR A 165 0.17 12.39 2.74
N HIS A 166 0.03 11.72 1.59
CA HIS A 166 -0.81 12.18 0.49
C HIS A 166 -2.31 12.20 0.85
N VAL A 167 -2.77 11.28 1.69
CA VAL A 167 -4.16 11.31 2.20
C VAL A 167 -4.37 12.50 3.12
N SER A 168 -3.40 12.79 4.00
CA SER A 168 -3.45 13.94 4.90
C SER A 168 -3.52 15.27 4.13
N ASP A 169 -2.76 15.41 3.03
CA ASP A 169 -2.82 16.59 2.15
C ASP A 169 -4.21 16.75 1.52
N PHE A 170 -4.78 15.68 0.97
CA PHE A 170 -6.13 15.73 0.38
C PHE A 170 -7.22 15.98 1.42
N MET A 171 -7.10 15.41 2.62
CA MET A 171 -8.00 15.73 3.75
C MET A 171 -7.92 17.21 4.11
N ALA A 172 -6.72 17.79 4.17
CA ALA A 172 -6.55 19.21 4.44
C ALA A 172 -7.23 20.09 3.39
N ARG A 173 -7.15 19.73 2.11
CA ARG A 173 -7.84 20.42 1.01
C ARG A 173 -9.36 20.36 1.14
N ILE A 174 -9.92 19.19 1.53
CA ILE A 174 -11.34 19.00 1.81
C ILE A 174 -11.76 19.87 3.00
N ALA A 175 -11.05 19.80 4.12
CA ALA A 175 -11.35 20.57 5.31
C ALA A 175 -11.33 22.09 5.03
N LEU A 176 -10.31 22.56 4.30
CA LEU A 176 -10.19 23.96 3.93
C LEU A 176 -11.37 24.45 3.07
N ARG A 177 -11.74 23.69 2.01
CA ARG A 177 -12.88 24.03 1.17
C ARG A 177 -14.20 23.99 1.95
N ASN A 178 -14.37 23.01 2.82
CA ASN A 178 -15.58 22.89 3.64
C ASN A 178 -15.68 24.01 4.70
N ALA A 179 -14.57 24.44 5.27
CA ALA A 179 -14.55 25.49 6.28
C ALA A 179 -14.73 26.91 5.70
N LEU A 180 -14.09 27.20 4.55
CA LEU A 180 -13.99 28.57 4.03
C LEU A 180 -14.93 28.86 2.85
N ALA A 181 -15.32 27.86 2.07
CA ALA A 181 -16.02 28.05 0.80
C ALA A 181 -17.41 27.43 0.76
N PHE A 182 -18.02 27.13 1.91
CA PHE A 182 -19.32 26.42 2.01
C PHE A 182 -19.31 25.10 1.23
N GLY A 183 -18.13 24.47 1.12
CA GLY A 183 -17.91 23.23 0.40
C GLY A 183 -18.73 22.07 0.98
N ARG A 184 -18.95 21.05 0.15
CA ARG A 184 -19.65 19.81 0.52
C ARG A 184 -18.82 18.59 0.16
N ASP A 185 -17.51 18.77 0.10
CA ASP A 185 -16.59 17.71 -0.26
C ASP A 185 -16.57 16.63 0.82
N LYS A 186 -16.50 15.40 0.37
CA LYS A 186 -16.56 14.22 1.23
C LYS A 186 -15.26 13.43 1.20
N PHE A 187 -14.81 12.99 2.35
CA PHE A 187 -13.66 12.12 2.47
C PHE A 187 -13.91 10.76 1.77
N SER A 188 -15.11 10.23 1.89
CA SER A 188 -15.53 8.97 1.24
C SER A 188 -15.50 9.01 -0.29
N SER A 189 -15.40 10.20 -0.91
CA SER A 189 -15.27 10.34 -2.37
C SER A 189 -13.83 10.21 -2.87
N LEU A 190 -12.85 10.18 -1.97
CA LEU A 190 -11.45 10.04 -2.37
C LEU A 190 -11.17 8.63 -2.88
N LEU A 191 -10.52 8.55 -4.04
CA LEU A 191 -9.86 7.35 -4.49
C LEU A 191 -8.42 7.39 -3.96
N ILE A 192 -8.09 6.51 -3.04
CA ILE A 192 -6.81 6.52 -2.34
C ILE A 192 -5.91 5.43 -2.91
N PRO A 193 -4.89 5.78 -3.72
CA PRO A 193 -3.80 4.86 -4.05
C PRO A 193 -2.83 4.77 -2.87
N TRP A 194 -2.10 3.67 -2.80
CA TRP A 194 -1.02 3.53 -1.84
C TRP A 194 0.13 2.70 -2.40
N ALA A 195 1.30 2.85 -1.82
CA ALA A 195 2.47 2.05 -2.13
C ALA A 195 3.23 1.67 -0.85
N THR A 196 3.78 0.46 -0.86
CA THR A 196 4.77 -0.02 0.10
C THR A 196 6.10 -0.11 -0.63
N TYR A 197 7.10 0.57 -0.10
CA TYR A 197 8.41 0.73 -0.75
C TYR A 197 9.38 -0.38 -0.34
N THR A 198 8.92 -1.62 -0.44
CA THR A 198 9.76 -2.81 -0.40
C THR A 198 10.52 -2.96 -1.73
N ASP A 199 11.39 -3.95 -1.86
CA ASP A 199 11.97 -4.35 -3.12
C ASP A 199 11.62 -5.82 -3.39
N PRO A 200 10.73 -6.10 -4.37
CA PRO A 200 9.98 -5.15 -5.22
C PRO A 200 8.96 -4.31 -4.44
N GLU A 201 8.62 -3.11 -4.96
CA GLU A 201 7.54 -2.27 -4.44
C GLU A 201 6.18 -2.93 -4.66
N VAL A 202 5.21 -2.60 -3.79
CA VAL A 202 3.80 -2.98 -3.98
C VAL A 202 2.95 -1.73 -3.98
N ALA A 203 2.18 -1.52 -5.04
CA ALA A 203 1.23 -0.42 -5.14
C ALA A 203 -0.17 -0.91 -5.47
N HIS A 204 -1.18 -0.21 -4.95
CA HIS A 204 -2.57 -0.58 -5.16
C HIS A 204 -3.49 0.64 -5.24
N VAL A 205 -4.58 0.49 -5.97
CA VAL A 205 -5.69 1.45 -6.02
C VAL A 205 -7.01 0.74 -6.26
N GLY A 206 -8.06 1.17 -5.58
CA GLY A 206 -9.43 0.69 -5.78
C GLY A 206 -9.77 -0.57 -5.00
N LEU A 207 -10.54 -1.48 -5.60
CA LEU A 207 -11.06 -2.69 -4.97
C LEU A 207 -10.16 -3.89 -5.19
N TYR A 208 -9.92 -4.66 -4.16
CA TYR A 208 -9.32 -5.98 -4.24
C TYR A 208 -10.31 -7.04 -4.74
N GLU A 209 -9.79 -8.17 -5.16
CA GLU A 209 -10.60 -9.33 -5.54
C GLU A 209 -11.54 -9.79 -4.40
N LYS A 210 -11.08 -9.72 -3.15
CA LYS A 210 -11.88 -10.00 -1.95
C LYS A 210 -13.10 -9.08 -1.89
N ASP A 211 -12.88 -7.76 -2.01
CA ASP A 211 -13.97 -6.77 -1.98
C ASP A 211 -14.98 -6.98 -3.09
N LEU A 212 -14.51 -7.33 -4.30
CA LEU A 212 -15.38 -7.60 -5.46
C LEU A 212 -16.26 -8.81 -5.21
N LYS A 213 -15.71 -9.87 -4.63
CA LYS A 213 -16.46 -11.09 -4.27
C LYS A 213 -17.48 -10.81 -3.16
N GLU A 214 -17.09 -10.12 -2.10
CA GLU A 214 -17.97 -9.76 -0.98
C GLU A 214 -19.14 -8.87 -1.43
N ARG A 215 -18.88 -7.93 -2.34
CA ARG A 215 -19.90 -7.05 -2.91
C ARG A 215 -20.68 -7.67 -4.06
N SER A 216 -20.42 -8.94 -4.41
CA SER A 216 -21.04 -9.64 -5.53
C SER A 216 -20.94 -8.85 -6.86
N ILE A 217 -19.82 -8.17 -7.10
CA ILE A 217 -19.55 -7.44 -8.34
C ILE A 217 -18.98 -8.41 -9.37
N GLU A 218 -19.61 -8.55 -10.52
CA GLU A 218 -19.06 -9.32 -11.63
C GLU A 218 -17.86 -8.60 -12.25
N TYR A 219 -16.72 -9.27 -12.26
CA TYR A 219 -15.46 -8.72 -12.76
C TYR A 219 -14.72 -9.70 -13.67
N ALA A 220 -13.74 -9.18 -14.37
CA ALA A 220 -12.70 -9.93 -15.05
C ALA A 220 -11.34 -9.34 -14.65
N THR A 221 -10.31 -10.19 -14.62
CA THR A 221 -8.95 -9.81 -14.25
C THR A 221 -8.04 -9.93 -15.45
N TYR A 222 -7.21 -8.91 -15.68
CA TYR A 222 -6.17 -8.90 -16.69
C TYR A 222 -4.85 -8.65 -16.00
N SER A 223 -3.84 -9.45 -16.31
CA SER A 223 -2.52 -9.29 -15.71
C SER A 223 -1.40 -9.46 -16.72
N ARG A 224 -0.27 -8.80 -16.45
CA ARG A 224 0.97 -8.93 -17.19
C ARG A 224 2.11 -9.10 -16.20
N ARG A 225 2.90 -10.15 -16.38
CA ARG A 225 4.10 -10.38 -15.57
C ARG A 225 5.27 -9.57 -16.14
N PHE A 226 6.18 -9.15 -15.30
CA PHE A 226 7.35 -8.40 -15.74
C PHE A 226 8.39 -9.26 -16.44
N ASP A 227 8.42 -10.56 -16.26
CA ASP A 227 9.24 -11.50 -17.05
C ASP A 227 8.85 -11.58 -18.54
N ASP A 228 7.76 -10.91 -18.94
CA ASP A 228 7.24 -10.82 -20.31
C ASP A 228 7.11 -9.35 -20.76
N VAL A 229 7.92 -8.46 -20.18
CA VAL A 229 8.00 -7.03 -20.51
C VAL A 229 9.44 -6.68 -20.86
N ASP A 230 9.69 -6.20 -22.07
CA ASP A 230 11.03 -6.02 -22.64
C ASP A 230 11.95 -5.16 -21.75
N ARG A 231 11.44 -4.07 -21.18
CA ARG A 231 12.22 -3.22 -20.28
C ARG A 231 12.65 -3.96 -19.03
N SER A 232 11.76 -4.69 -18.41
CA SER A 232 12.05 -5.44 -17.19
C SER A 232 13.06 -6.56 -17.45
N ILE A 233 13.01 -7.19 -18.63
CA ILE A 233 13.99 -8.20 -19.05
C ILE A 233 15.38 -7.55 -19.23
N VAL A 234 15.45 -6.39 -19.88
CA VAL A 234 16.72 -5.67 -20.11
C VAL A 234 17.38 -5.22 -18.81
N ASP A 235 16.56 -4.75 -17.86
CA ASP A 235 17.05 -4.28 -16.55
C ASP A 235 17.34 -5.44 -15.56
N GLY A 236 16.85 -6.66 -15.85
CA GLY A 236 16.89 -7.79 -14.92
C GLY A 236 15.80 -7.74 -13.84
N ASP A 237 14.88 -6.78 -13.90
CA ASP A 237 13.80 -6.55 -12.93
C ASP A 237 12.53 -7.30 -13.34
N THR A 238 12.61 -8.63 -13.40
CA THR A 238 11.53 -9.49 -13.94
C THR A 238 10.54 -9.97 -12.89
N ILE A 239 10.76 -9.63 -11.61
CA ILE A 239 9.91 -10.07 -10.50
C ILE A 239 8.68 -9.18 -10.43
N GLY A 240 7.49 -9.81 -10.44
CA GLY A 240 6.23 -9.12 -10.19
C GLY A 240 5.29 -9.07 -11.38
N PHE A 241 4.31 -8.17 -11.27
CA PHE A 241 3.20 -8.10 -12.24
C PHE A 241 2.45 -6.76 -12.16
N VAL A 242 1.71 -6.46 -13.22
CA VAL A 242 0.54 -5.56 -13.22
C VAL A 242 -0.72 -6.42 -13.26
N LYS A 243 -1.67 -6.18 -12.35
CA LYS A 243 -2.97 -6.86 -12.29
C LYS A 243 -4.10 -5.84 -12.17
N ILE A 244 -5.07 -5.90 -13.08
CA ILE A 244 -6.17 -4.94 -13.16
C ILE A 244 -7.50 -5.69 -13.17
N HIS A 245 -8.40 -5.31 -12.27
CA HIS A 245 -9.76 -5.81 -12.20
C HIS A 245 -10.70 -4.84 -12.91
N VAL A 246 -11.54 -5.35 -13.81
CA VAL A 246 -12.51 -4.54 -14.53
C VAL A 246 -13.92 -5.09 -14.36
N LYS A 247 -14.92 -4.22 -14.37
CA LYS A 247 -16.32 -4.61 -14.38
C LYS A 247 -16.63 -5.37 -15.67
N ARG A 248 -17.19 -6.56 -15.53
CA ARG A 248 -17.55 -7.42 -16.67
C ARG A 248 -18.50 -6.67 -17.61
N GLY A 249 -18.22 -6.73 -18.90
CA GLY A 249 -19.03 -6.13 -19.96
C GLY A 249 -18.74 -4.65 -20.24
N SER A 250 -18.27 -3.84 -19.29
CA SER A 250 -18.01 -2.40 -19.50
C SER A 250 -16.53 -2.05 -19.65
N GLY A 251 -15.62 -2.84 -19.08
CA GLY A 251 -14.20 -2.53 -19.02
C GLY A 251 -13.84 -1.39 -18.06
N GLN A 252 -14.79 -0.94 -17.24
CA GLN A 252 -14.53 0.02 -16.15
C GLN A 252 -13.53 -0.59 -15.18
N ILE A 253 -12.44 0.12 -14.90
CA ILE A 253 -11.43 -0.33 -13.94
C ILE A 253 -12.02 -0.20 -12.52
N LEU A 254 -11.94 -1.28 -11.76
CA LEU A 254 -12.46 -1.37 -10.40
C LEU A 254 -11.34 -1.30 -9.36
N GLY A 255 -10.16 -1.77 -9.72
CA GLY A 255 -8.98 -1.73 -8.90
C GLY A 255 -7.79 -2.36 -9.60
N ALA A 256 -6.59 -2.08 -9.08
CA ALA A 256 -5.36 -2.62 -9.63
C ALA A 256 -4.28 -2.77 -8.56
N THR A 257 -3.44 -3.78 -8.76
CA THR A 257 -2.23 -4.02 -7.96
C THR A 257 -1.04 -4.13 -8.89
N ILE A 258 0.04 -3.45 -8.55
CA ILE A 258 1.34 -3.54 -9.23
C ILE A 258 2.37 -4.00 -8.20
N VAL A 259 3.14 -5.01 -8.55
CA VAL A 259 4.29 -5.47 -7.76
C VAL A 259 5.50 -5.40 -8.67
N GLY A 260 6.52 -4.63 -8.32
CA GLY A 260 7.73 -4.47 -9.13
C GLY A 260 8.42 -3.14 -8.89
N THR A 261 9.56 -2.94 -9.52
CA THR A 261 10.34 -1.70 -9.46
C THR A 261 9.49 -0.53 -9.97
N HIS A 262 9.45 0.58 -9.20
CA HIS A 262 8.64 1.78 -9.49
C HIS A 262 7.11 1.55 -9.55
N ALA A 263 6.59 0.55 -8.85
CA ALA A 263 5.15 0.31 -8.78
C ALA A 263 4.38 1.52 -8.24
N GLY A 264 4.98 2.24 -7.26
CA GLY A 264 4.42 3.47 -6.69
C GLY A 264 4.26 4.61 -7.70
N ASP A 265 5.14 4.72 -8.68
CA ASP A 265 5.03 5.70 -9.76
C ASP A 265 3.97 5.26 -10.78
N MET A 266 3.99 3.98 -11.17
CA MET A 266 3.13 3.41 -12.20
C MET A 266 1.64 3.40 -11.81
N ILE A 267 1.30 3.23 -10.51
CA ILE A 267 -0.08 3.17 -10.04
C ILE A 267 -0.85 4.47 -10.29
N SER A 268 -0.14 5.59 -10.46
CA SER A 268 -0.72 6.92 -10.70
C SER A 268 -1.48 6.97 -12.02
N GLU A 269 -1.03 6.27 -13.07
CA GLU A 269 -1.71 6.17 -14.35
C GLU A 269 -3.09 5.48 -14.18
N ILE A 270 -3.12 4.36 -13.46
CA ILE A 270 -4.37 3.62 -13.22
C ILE A 270 -5.29 4.42 -12.31
N THR A 271 -4.75 5.13 -11.33
CA THR A 271 -5.53 6.03 -10.46
C THR A 271 -6.22 7.12 -11.29
N LEU A 272 -5.49 7.74 -12.21
CA LEU A 272 -6.05 8.73 -13.13
C LEU A 272 -7.13 8.12 -14.03
N ALA A 273 -6.90 6.92 -14.56
CA ALA A 273 -7.88 6.22 -15.39
C ALA A 273 -9.19 5.94 -14.64
N ILE A 274 -9.11 5.45 -13.39
CA ILE A 274 -10.30 5.23 -12.55
C ILE A 274 -11.02 6.55 -12.27
N GLN A 275 -10.29 7.59 -11.86
CA GLN A 275 -10.85 8.88 -11.49
C GLN A 275 -11.52 9.60 -12.67
N SER A 276 -10.96 9.46 -13.86
CA SER A 276 -11.53 10.04 -15.10
C SER A 276 -12.62 9.17 -15.75
N GLY A 277 -12.88 7.96 -15.21
CA GLY A 277 -13.81 7.00 -15.82
C GLY A 277 -13.27 6.35 -17.09
N THR A 278 -11.96 6.43 -17.35
CA THR A 278 -11.31 5.80 -18.50
C THR A 278 -11.26 4.27 -18.27
N GLY A 279 -11.84 3.51 -19.20
CA GLY A 279 -11.84 2.05 -19.12
C GLY A 279 -10.52 1.43 -19.61
N LEU A 280 -10.27 0.19 -19.18
CA LEU A 280 -9.02 -0.54 -19.51
C LEU A 280 -8.78 -0.65 -21.02
N GLY A 281 -9.85 -0.82 -21.82
CA GLY A 281 -9.72 -0.89 -23.27
C GLY A 281 -9.18 0.39 -23.92
N SER A 282 -9.39 1.54 -23.30
CA SER A 282 -8.87 2.83 -23.78
C SER A 282 -7.39 2.99 -23.50
N LEU A 283 -6.87 2.38 -22.41
CA LEU A 283 -5.44 2.40 -22.08
C LEU A 283 -4.59 1.69 -23.15
N ALA A 284 -5.15 0.71 -23.86
CA ALA A 284 -4.51 0.09 -25.02
C ALA A 284 -4.22 1.08 -26.16
N GLY A 285 -4.97 2.18 -26.24
CA GLY A 285 -4.76 3.26 -27.23
C GLY A 285 -3.78 4.35 -26.80
N VAL A 286 -3.29 4.30 -25.56
CA VAL A 286 -2.30 5.24 -25.05
C VAL A 286 -0.91 4.80 -25.49
N ILE A 287 -0.17 5.71 -26.15
CA ILE A 287 1.21 5.43 -26.55
C ILE A 287 2.10 5.53 -25.32
N HIS A 288 2.70 4.42 -24.92
CA HIS A 288 3.74 4.39 -23.91
C HIS A 288 5.12 4.51 -24.57
N PRO A 289 6.06 5.25 -23.97
CA PRO A 289 7.45 5.22 -24.43
C PRO A 289 8.00 3.80 -24.37
N TYR A 290 8.71 3.37 -25.41
CA TYR A 290 9.30 2.06 -25.48
C TYR A 290 10.84 2.15 -25.40
N PRO A 291 11.49 1.28 -24.60
CA PRO A 291 10.91 0.32 -23.67
C PRO A 291 10.67 0.92 -22.27
N THR A 292 9.53 0.63 -21.65
CA THR A 292 9.23 1.00 -20.25
C THR A 292 8.48 -0.12 -19.54
N ALA A 293 8.62 -0.20 -18.20
CA ALA A 293 7.82 -1.15 -17.39
C ALA A 293 6.31 -0.80 -17.42
N ALA A 294 5.95 0.48 -17.55
CA ALA A 294 4.57 0.93 -17.64
C ALA A 294 3.83 0.37 -18.86
N GLU A 295 4.55 -0.11 -19.90
CA GLU A 295 3.95 -0.80 -21.04
C GLU A 295 3.10 -2.02 -20.61
N ALA A 296 3.40 -2.63 -19.48
CA ALA A 296 2.59 -3.70 -18.90
C ALA A 296 1.13 -3.29 -18.68
N ILE A 297 0.86 -2.02 -18.35
CA ILE A 297 -0.51 -1.47 -18.19
C ILE A 297 -1.23 -1.48 -19.54
N ARG A 298 -0.57 -0.97 -20.60
CA ARG A 298 -1.10 -0.99 -21.97
C ARG A 298 -1.39 -2.41 -22.43
N GLN A 299 -0.47 -3.34 -22.16
CA GLN A 299 -0.61 -4.76 -22.54
C GLN A 299 -1.79 -5.45 -21.83
N CYS A 300 -2.13 -5.06 -20.59
CA CYS A 300 -3.38 -5.47 -19.94
C CYS A 300 -4.61 -4.95 -20.73
N GLY A 301 -4.54 -3.74 -21.26
CA GLY A 301 -5.56 -3.16 -22.14
C GLY A 301 -5.70 -3.91 -23.45
N ASP A 302 -4.59 -4.31 -24.07
CA ASP A 302 -4.59 -5.14 -25.29
C ASP A 302 -5.22 -6.51 -25.03
N ALA A 303 -4.90 -7.13 -23.89
CA ALA A 303 -5.50 -8.40 -23.50
C ALA A 303 -7.02 -8.28 -23.29
N TYR A 304 -7.48 -7.18 -22.66
CA TYR A 304 -8.90 -6.88 -22.54
C TYR A 304 -9.56 -6.74 -23.92
N ASN A 305 -9.01 -5.93 -24.82
CA ASN A 305 -9.57 -5.71 -26.16
C ASN A 305 -9.60 -7.02 -26.97
N SER A 306 -8.54 -7.83 -26.87
CA SER A 306 -8.47 -9.14 -27.52
C SER A 306 -9.54 -10.11 -27.01
N SER A 307 -9.84 -10.09 -25.71
CA SER A 307 -10.87 -10.95 -25.10
C SER A 307 -12.29 -10.65 -25.63
N ARG A 308 -12.52 -9.44 -26.14
CA ARG A 308 -13.80 -9.01 -26.72
C ARG A 308 -14.01 -9.50 -28.16
N LEU A 309 -12.96 -9.98 -28.82
CA LEU A 309 -13.05 -10.55 -30.16
C LEU A 309 -13.71 -11.96 -30.14
N THR A 310 -15.01 -11.99 -29.88
CA THR A 310 -15.79 -13.23 -29.89
C THR A 310 -15.80 -13.86 -31.27
N PRO A 311 -16.09 -15.18 -31.38
CA PRO A 311 -16.22 -15.87 -32.71
C PRO A 311 -17.18 -15.15 -33.65
N THR A 312 -18.24 -14.57 -33.14
CA THR A 312 -19.24 -13.82 -33.94
C THR A 312 -18.63 -12.52 -34.49
N ILE A 313 -17.92 -11.75 -33.63
CA ILE A 313 -17.26 -10.51 -34.06
C ILE A 313 -16.19 -10.83 -35.10
N LYS A 314 -15.37 -11.88 -34.88
CA LYS A 314 -14.38 -12.33 -35.88
C LYS A 314 -15.03 -12.64 -37.22
N LYS A 315 -16.14 -13.38 -37.24
CA LYS A 315 -16.87 -13.67 -38.50
C LYS A 315 -17.35 -12.40 -39.19
N VAL A 316 -17.87 -11.42 -38.44
CA VAL A 316 -18.31 -10.14 -39.02
C VAL A 316 -17.12 -9.37 -39.61
N LEU A 317 -16.01 -9.28 -38.88
CA LEU A 317 -14.79 -8.62 -39.36
C LEU A 317 -14.25 -9.29 -40.63
N TYR A 318 -14.19 -10.63 -40.68
CA TYR A 318 -13.77 -11.36 -41.88
C TYR A 318 -14.67 -11.06 -43.09
N ARG A 319 -15.99 -10.97 -42.91
CA ARG A 319 -16.91 -10.60 -43.98
C ARG A 319 -16.69 -9.17 -44.47
N LEU A 320 -16.50 -8.21 -43.53
CA LEU A 320 -16.21 -6.82 -43.87
C LEU A 320 -14.90 -6.68 -44.63
N MET A 321 -13.85 -7.36 -44.19
CA MET A 321 -12.55 -7.35 -44.87
C MET A 321 -12.62 -8.02 -46.29
N ALA A 322 -13.45 -9.06 -46.44
CA ALA A 322 -13.67 -9.68 -47.74
C ALA A 322 -14.46 -8.79 -48.71
N PHE A 323 -15.32 -7.91 -48.18
CA PHE A 323 -16.10 -6.96 -49.00
C PHE A 323 -15.26 -5.74 -49.46
N GLN A 324 -14.16 -5.43 -48.77
CA GLN A 324 -13.23 -4.35 -49.11
C GLN A 324 -12.13 -4.77 -50.11
N ARG A 325 -12.06 -6.03 -50.47
CA ARG A 325 -11.17 -6.59 -51.50
C ARG A 325 -11.93 -6.77 -52.80
#